data_e40bfbdfd1e82a66f1753c19a1f0eee0
#
_entry.id   e40bfbdfd1e82a66f1753c19a1f0eee0
#
_cell.length_a   1.000
_cell.length_b   1.000
_cell.length_c   1.000
_cell.angle_alpha   90.00
_cell.angle_beta   90.00
_cell.angle_gamma   90.00
#
_symmetry.space_group_name_H-M   'P 1'
#
loop_
_entity.id
_entity.type
_entity.pdbx_description
1 polymer ?
#
loop_
_entity_poly.entity_id
_entity_poly.type
_entity_poly.pdbx_seq_one_letter_code
_entity_poly.pdbx_strand_id
1 'polypeptide(L)'
;EAVYAGMLRLGRLCAASLGLQGPRAVLSRGWREAKWQHVRPLSSQEVERTTPLPKGGLSYIRGHTSFPLINKTVGQCLDATVQRFPDREALVVLHEDIRLNFAQLKKEVSVNPAYQALELEYVLKKVGCKALVFPKQFKTQQYYNILKQICPELEKAEPGALKSDSLPDLTTVISLDDPLPGTLLLDDVVAAGSTEQHLAQLQHTQQFLSCHDPINIQFTSGTTGSPKGATLSHYNIVNNSKMIGQRLKMHVKPPEEMRVVMPCPLYHCLGSVGGTMMCVMYGATLLLSSPSFNGKKALEAISKEKGSSLYGTPTMFVDIMNQPDFSSYDLSSLCGGVIAGSPAPPELVRAIIHKMNMRELVVVYGTTENSPVTFMNFPEDTLEQKAESVGRIMPHTEARIVNVNTGELAELNTPGELCIRGYCVMQGYWGEPQKTFEVVGQDKWYRTGDIASIDEQGFCKIVGRSKDMIIRGGENIYPAELEDFFHTHPQVQEVQVVGVKDHRMGEEICACIRLKSGETTTEEEIKAFCKGKISHFKIPRYIVFVNDYPLTVSGKIQKFKLREQMERHLKL
;
A
#
# COMPACT_ATOMS: atom_id res chain seq x y z
N GLU A 1 -14.92 6.11 10.54
CA GLU A 1 -14.84 6.73 11.91
C GLU A 1 -14.60 5.66 12.97
N ALA A 2 -15.41 4.62 13.02
CA ALA A 2 -15.38 3.66 14.12
C ALA A 2 -14.15 2.72 14.12
N VAL A 3 -13.49 2.44 12.98
CA VAL A 3 -12.26 1.62 12.96
C VAL A 3 -11.10 2.36 13.63
N TYR A 4 -11.04 3.67 13.47
CA TYR A 4 -10.05 4.52 14.15
C TYR A 4 -10.44 4.82 15.60
N ALA A 5 -11.75 5.03 15.90
CA ALA A 5 -12.23 5.28 17.25
C ALA A 5 -11.97 4.10 18.20
N GLY A 6 -12.09 2.86 17.70
CA GLY A 6 -11.79 1.67 18.48
C GLY A 6 -10.32 1.54 18.86
N MET A 7 -9.42 1.85 17.93
CA MET A 7 -7.98 1.92 18.20
C MET A 7 -7.65 2.91 19.32
N LEU A 8 -8.44 3.96 19.47
CA LEU A 8 -8.16 5.13 20.28
C LEU A 8 -8.82 5.10 21.65
N ARG A 9 -9.93 4.36 21.82
CA ARG A 9 -10.51 4.07 23.14
C ARG A 9 -9.58 3.22 24.01
N LEU A 10 -8.83 2.29 23.40
CA LEU A 10 -7.77 1.53 24.08
C LEU A 10 -6.72 2.42 24.75
N GLY A 11 -6.27 3.49 24.07
CA GLY A 11 -5.31 4.44 24.63
C GLY A 11 -5.84 5.25 25.80
N ARG A 12 -7.13 5.64 25.81
CA ARG A 12 -7.73 6.43 26.89
C ARG A 12 -7.93 5.65 28.17
N LEU A 13 -8.35 4.39 28.09
CA LEU A 13 -8.60 3.54 29.27
C LEU A 13 -7.32 3.16 30.01
N CYS A 14 -6.24 2.90 29.29
CA CYS A 14 -4.96 2.62 29.93
C CYS A 14 -4.31 3.85 30.59
N ALA A 15 -4.62 5.06 30.15
CA ALA A 15 -4.18 6.28 30.84
C ALA A 15 -5.00 6.58 32.10
N ALA A 16 -6.28 6.20 32.13
CA ALA A 16 -7.17 6.39 33.27
C ALA A 16 -6.97 5.33 34.38
N SER A 17 -6.56 4.09 34.03
CA SER A 17 -6.31 3.03 35.01
C SER A 17 -4.95 3.10 35.69
N LEU A 18 -4.03 3.91 35.19
CA LEU A 18 -2.74 4.21 35.82
C LEU A 18 -2.81 5.58 36.53
N GLY A 19 -3.68 5.70 37.51
CA GLY A 19 -3.69 6.80 38.48
C GLY A 19 -2.41 6.82 39.32
N LEU A 20 -1.31 7.24 38.73
CA LEU A 20 -0.04 7.44 39.39
C LEU A 20 0.16 8.93 39.73
N GLN A 21 -0.38 9.35 40.85
CA GLN A 21 0.22 10.44 41.63
C GLN A 21 1.27 9.82 42.57
N GLY A 22 2.54 10.12 42.26
CA GLY A 22 3.77 10.09 43.05
C GLY A 22 4.11 8.89 43.93
N PRO A 23 5.31 8.74 44.46
CA PRO A 23 6.51 9.54 44.34
C PRO A 23 7.74 8.79 43.77
N ARG A 24 8.75 9.53 43.38
CA ARG A 24 10.12 9.04 43.09
C ARG A 24 10.65 8.21 44.25
N ALA A 25 10.83 6.90 44.05
CA ALA A 25 11.77 6.13 44.87
C ALA A 25 12.15 4.79 44.17
N VAL A 26 13.42 4.70 43.83
CA VAL A 26 14.28 3.52 43.92
C VAL A 26 13.86 2.26 43.16
N LEU A 27 14.33 2.13 41.94
CA LEU A 27 14.71 0.84 41.38
C LEU A 27 16.16 0.91 40.88
N SER A 28 17.10 0.89 41.83
CA SER A 28 18.48 0.57 41.56
C SER A 28 18.74 -0.87 42.02
N ARG A 29 19.30 -1.65 41.12
CA ARG A 29 20.02 -2.90 41.21
C ARG A 29 19.33 -4.13 40.63
N GLY A 30 19.94 -4.60 39.53
CA GLY A 30 19.93 -6.02 39.23
C GLY A 30 19.70 -6.46 37.78
N TRP A 31 20.00 -5.64 36.77
CA TRP A 31 20.11 -6.16 35.40
C TRP A 31 21.58 -6.10 34.98
N ARG A 32 22.24 -7.27 34.94
CA ARG A 32 23.55 -7.39 34.31
C ARG A 32 23.42 -6.97 32.85
N GLU A 33 24.26 -6.02 32.48
CA GLU A 33 24.46 -5.54 31.13
C GLU A 33 24.72 -6.69 30.15
N ALA A 34 23.72 -7.15 29.45
CA ALA A 34 23.96 -7.70 28.14
C ALA A 34 24.48 -6.52 27.32
N LYS A 35 25.75 -6.51 26.97
CA LYS A 35 26.40 -5.53 26.11
C LYS A 35 25.61 -5.48 24.79
N TRP A 36 24.70 -4.55 24.72
CA TRP A 36 24.11 -4.12 23.46
C TRP A 36 25.27 -3.54 22.66
N GLN A 37 25.65 -4.22 21.58
CA GLN A 37 26.43 -3.55 20.55
C GLN A 37 25.66 -2.28 20.22
N HIS A 38 26.25 -1.15 20.53
CA HIS A 38 25.77 0.16 20.13
C HIS A 38 25.46 0.04 18.63
N VAL A 39 24.17 0.13 18.28
CA VAL A 39 23.79 0.55 16.94
C VAL A 39 24.29 1.99 16.89
N ARG A 40 25.53 2.17 16.42
CA ARG A 40 26.09 3.48 16.14
C ARG A 40 25.04 4.22 15.29
N PRO A 41 24.78 5.51 15.53
CA PRO A 41 24.10 6.30 14.52
C PRO A 41 24.91 6.06 13.24
N LEU A 42 24.22 5.58 12.19
CA LEU A 42 24.83 5.28 10.91
C LEU A 42 25.66 6.50 10.52
N SER A 43 26.98 6.33 10.39
CA SER A 43 27.86 7.41 9.99
C SER A 43 27.38 7.94 8.64
N SER A 44 27.66 9.20 8.33
CA SER A 44 27.37 9.82 7.03
C SER A 44 27.96 9.05 5.82
N GLN A 45 28.69 7.96 6.07
CA GLN A 45 29.29 7.06 5.07
C GLN A 45 28.38 5.88 4.67
N GLU A 46 27.26 5.62 5.35
CA GLU A 46 26.33 4.53 5.00
C GLU A 46 25.16 5.00 4.10
N VAL A 47 25.36 6.06 3.36
CA VAL A 47 24.45 6.48 2.29
C VAL A 47 24.59 5.49 1.14
N GLU A 48 23.48 5.02 0.59
CA GLU A 48 23.41 4.21 -0.62
C GLU A 48 24.06 4.98 -1.81
N ARG A 49 25.38 4.89 -1.96
CA ARG A 49 26.17 5.71 -2.90
C ARG A 49 26.31 5.11 -4.29
N THR A 50 26.07 3.81 -4.43
CA THR A 50 26.21 3.13 -5.73
C THR A 50 25.08 2.13 -5.89
N THR A 51 24.16 2.42 -6.79
CA THR A 51 23.20 1.42 -7.26
C THR A 51 23.95 0.43 -8.14
N PRO A 52 23.82 -0.88 -7.91
CA PRO A 52 24.37 -1.86 -8.83
C PRO A 52 23.83 -1.64 -10.24
N LEU A 53 24.69 -1.73 -11.25
CA LEU A 53 24.29 -1.63 -12.65
C LEU A 53 24.07 -3.02 -13.24
N PRO A 54 23.18 -3.17 -14.23
CA PRO A 54 23.04 -4.40 -14.99
C PRO A 54 24.38 -4.77 -15.66
N LYS A 55 24.65 -6.07 -15.80
CA LYS A 55 25.89 -6.56 -16.38
C LYS A 55 25.62 -7.35 -17.66
N GLY A 56 26.54 -7.23 -18.62
CA GLY A 56 26.53 -8.06 -19.83
C GLY A 56 25.39 -7.75 -20.81
N GLY A 57 24.79 -6.55 -20.78
CA GLY A 57 23.71 -6.16 -21.70
C GLY A 57 22.36 -6.84 -21.42
N LEU A 58 22.24 -7.60 -20.32
CA LEU A 58 21.04 -8.36 -19.96
C LEU A 58 20.27 -7.71 -18.81
N SER A 59 18.97 -7.84 -18.83
CA SER A 59 18.04 -7.28 -17.85
C SER A 59 17.99 -8.11 -16.56
N TYR A 60 19.13 -8.19 -15.87
CA TYR A 60 19.28 -8.73 -14.52
C TYR A 60 20.00 -7.74 -13.62
N ILE A 61 19.43 -7.50 -12.45
CA ILE A 61 20.00 -6.59 -11.46
C ILE A 61 19.80 -7.15 -10.05
N ARG A 62 20.79 -6.91 -9.18
CA ARG A 62 20.71 -7.23 -7.76
C ARG A 62 20.99 -6.00 -6.92
N GLY A 63 20.07 -5.66 -6.01
CA GLY A 63 20.26 -4.59 -5.04
C GLY A 63 21.46 -4.86 -4.14
N HIS A 64 22.10 -3.78 -3.66
CA HIS A 64 23.22 -3.91 -2.75
C HIS A 64 22.80 -4.54 -1.40
N THR A 65 23.79 -5.04 -0.65
CA THR A 65 23.57 -5.74 0.63
C THR A 65 24.25 -5.04 1.82
N SER A 66 24.61 -3.76 1.64
CA SER A 66 25.37 -2.98 2.64
C SER A 66 24.59 -2.76 3.94
N PHE A 67 23.26 -2.65 3.87
CA PHE A 67 22.43 -2.53 5.06
C PHE A 67 22.02 -3.93 5.55
N PRO A 68 22.31 -4.30 6.80
CA PRO A 68 21.91 -5.61 7.32
C PRO A 68 20.40 -5.75 7.40
N LEU A 69 19.88 -6.93 7.06
CA LEU A 69 18.50 -7.31 7.34
C LEU A 69 18.30 -7.51 8.86
N ILE A 70 17.08 -7.26 9.34
CA ILE A 70 16.72 -7.31 10.76
C ILE A 70 15.91 -8.58 11.03
N ASN A 71 16.34 -9.37 12.01
CA ASN A 71 15.64 -10.55 12.50
C ASN A 71 14.82 -10.20 13.75
N LYS A 72 13.81 -9.32 13.58
CA LYS A 72 12.91 -8.89 14.66
C LYS A 72 11.45 -9.00 14.23
N THR A 73 10.58 -9.21 15.21
CA THR A 73 9.14 -9.08 15.00
C THR A 73 8.72 -7.62 14.94
N VAL A 74 7.53 -7.35 14.41
CA VAL A 74 6.92 -6.01 14.40
C VAL A 74 6.83 -5.44 15.81
N GLY A 75 6.39 -6.25 16.80
CA GLY A 75 6.32 -5.85 18.20
C GLY A 75 7.68 -5.46 18.77
N GLN A 76 8.73 -6.25 18.52
CA GLN A 76 10.10 -5.94 18.98
C GLN A 76 10.66 -4.65 18.34
N CYS A 77 10.26 -4.32 17.11
CA CYS A 77 10.63 -3.06 16.48
C CYS A 77 9.92 -1.87 17.13
N LEU A 78 8.62 -2.00 17.43
CA LEU A 78 7.86 -0.99 18.14
C LEU A 78 8.45 -0.78 19.55
N ASP A 79 8.76 -1.84 20.29
CA ASP A 79 9.40 -1.77 21.60
C ASP A 79 10.72 -1.00 21.57
N ALA A 80 11.57 -1.29 20.57
CA ALA A 80 12.83 -0.57 20.38
C ALA A 80 12.62 0.92 20.10
N THR A 81 11.57 1.29 19.37
CA THR A 81 11.25 2.69 19.08
C THR A 81 10.66 3.39 20.29
N VAL A 82 9.78 2.74 21.04
CA VAL A 82 9.25 3.24 22.33
C VAL A 82 10.40 3.51 23.33
N GLN A 83 11.38 2.62 23.40
CA GLN A 83 12.56 2.83 24.27
C GLN A 83 13.41 4.04 23.85
N ARG A 84 13.50 4.32 22.54
CA ARG A 84 14.30 5.43 22.00
C ARG A 84 13.57 6.77 22.05
N PHE A 85 12.26 6.77 21.83
CA PHE A 85 11.45 7.96 21.63
C PHE A 85 10.08 7.87 22.33
N PRO A 86 9.99 7.57 23.64
CA PRO A 86 8.71 7.31 24.31
C PRO A 86 7.72 8.46 24.19
N ASP A 87 8.20 9.69 24.33
CA ASP A 87 7.38 10.89 24.39
C ASP A 87 7.19 11.58 23.03
N ARG A 88 7.85 11.06 21.97
CA ARG A 88 7.69 11.63 20.63
C ARG A 88 6.30 11.32 20.09
N GLU A 89 5.67 12.32 19.44
CA GLU A 89 4.38 12.14 18.77
C GLU A 89 4.51 11.08 17.68
N ALA A 90 3.68 10.05 17.78
CA ALA A 90 3.69 8.88 16.87
C ALA A 90 2.51 8.92 15.90
N LEU A 91 1.33 9.32 16.39
CA LEU A 91 0.09 9.29 15.64
C LEU A 91 -0.75 10.52 15.94
N VAL A 92 -1.24 11.18 14.89
CA VAL A 92 -2.24 12.24 14.96
C VAL A 92 -3.43 11.86 14.08
N VAL A 93 -4.62 11.81 14.68
CA VAL A 93 -5.87 11.58 13.97
C VAL A 93 -6.69 12.87 14.01
N LEU A 94 -6.59 13.65 12.93
CA LEU A 94 -7.09 15.02 12.91
C LEU A 94 -8.62 15.12 13.08
N HIS A 95 -9.36 14.17 12.52
CA HIS A 95 -10.84 14.19 12.54
C HIS A 95 -11.43 13.73 13.88
N GLU A 96 -10.62 13.17 14.78
CA GLU A 96 -11.02 12.73 16.12
C GLU A 96 -10.31 13.53 17.23
N ASP A 97 -9.47 14.49 16.86
CA ASP A 97 -8.64 15.30 17.77
C ASP A 97 -7.78 14.43 18.71
N ILE A 98 -7.17 13.38 18.17
CA ILE A 98 -6.39 12.44 18.95
C ILE A 98 -4.93 12.52 18.58
N ARG A 99 -4.10 12.55 19.63
CA ARG A 99 -2.64 12.54 19.55
C ARG A 99 -2.08 11.50 20.49
N LEU A 100 -1.23 10.62 19.95
CA LEU A 100 -0.55 9.58 20.72
C LEU A 100 0.96 9.72 20.54
N ASN A 101 1.69 9.58 21.62
CA ASN A 101 3.14 9.34 21.55
C ASN A 101 3.43 7.83 21.35
N PHE A 102 4.70 7.47 21.15
CA PHE A 102 5.08 6.08 20.89
C PHE A 102 4.79 5.15 22.08
N ALA A 103 4.88 5.64 23.32
CA ALA A 103 4.52 4.84 24.50
C ALA A 103 3.03 4.51 24.54
N GLN A 104 2.18 5.41 24.05
CA GLN A 104 0.73 5.22 23.98
C GLN A 104 0.32 4.35 22.77
N LEU A 105 1.01 4.46 21.63
CA LEU A 105 0.71 3.73 20.40
C LEU A 105 0.87 2.21 20.53
N LYS A 106 1.67 1.72 21.46
CA LYS A 106 2.01 0.29 21.61
C LYS A 106 0.81 -0.67 21.76
N LYS A 107 -0.43 -0.21 21.76
CA LYS A 107 -1.61 -0.95 22.23
C LYS A 107 -2.65 -1.29 21.15
N GLU A 108 -2.43 -1.07 19.83
CA GLU A 108 -3.53 -1.10 18.82
C GLU A 108 -3.28 -1.82 17.47
N VAL A 109 -4.37 -2.35 16.77
CA VAL A 109 -4.35 -3.10 15.47
C VAL A 109 -5.65 -2.98 14.64
N SER A 110 -5.66 -3.17 13.29
CA SER A 110 -6.81 -2.96 12.36
C SER A 110 -7.07 -3.94 11.20
N VAL A 111 -8.30 -3.86 10.55
CA VAL A 111 -8.83 -4.66 9.42
C VAL A 111 -9.58 -3.80 8.37
N ASN A 112 -9.80 -4.32 7.11
CA ASN A 112 -10.43 -3.62 5.97
C ASN A 112 -11.94 -3.35 6.16
N PRO A 113 -12.42 -2.08 6.10
CA PRO A 113 -13.79 -1.70 6.43
C PRO A 113 -14.80 -1.79 5.28
N ALA A 114 -14.44 -2.27 4.09
CA ALA A 114 -15.30 -2.12 2.90
C ALA A 114 -15.97 -3.41 2.40
N TYR A 115 -15.75 -4.55 3.04
CA TYR A 115 -16.33 -5.83 2.61
C TYR A 115 -17.85 -5.92 2.85
N GLN A 116 -18.58 -6.49 1.87
CA GLN A 116 -19.98 -6.89 1.97
C GLN A 116 -20.07 -8.34 2.49
N ALA A 117 -21.30 -8.80 2.80
CA ALA A 117 -21.54 -10.10 3.44
C ALA A 117 -20.81 -11.29 2.76
N LEU A 118 -20.93 -11.45 1.44
CA LEU A 118 -20.29 -12.55 0.70
C LEU A 118 -18.75 -12.46 0.71
N GLU A 119 -18.21 -11.25 0.58
CA GLU A 119 -16.76 -11.04 0.60
C GLU A 119 -16.21 -11.25 2.02
N LEU A 120 -16.91 -10.76 3.03
CA LEU A 120 -16.54 -10.91 4.44
C LEU A 120 -16.59 -12.38 4.86
N GLU A 121 -17.66 -13.11 4.53
CA GLU A 121 -17.79 -14.54 4.78
C GLU A 121 -16.63 -15.32 4.15
N TYR A 122 -16.36 -15.06 2.86
CA TYR A 122 -15.26 -15.71 2.14
C TYR A 122 -13.92 -15.52 2.83
N VAL A 123 -13.55 -14.27 3.20
CA VAL A 123 -12.23 -14.02 3.77
C VAL A 123 -12.11 -14.57 5.19
N LEU A 124 -13.15 -14.46 6.03
CA LEU A 124 -13.14 -15.00 7.40
C LEU A 124 -13.02 -16.53 7.39
N LYS A 125 -13.77 -17.19 6.52
CA LYS A 125 -13.72 -18.66 6.34
C LYS A 125 -12.38 -19.11 5.79
N LYS A 126 -11.86 -18.39 4.79
CA LYS A 126 -10.59 -18.70 4.13
C LYS A 126 -9.40 -18.72 5.08
N VAL A 127 -9.36 -17.80 6.04
CA VAL A 127 -8.26 -17.71 7.01
C VAL A 127 -8.52 -18.47 8.31
N GLY A 128 -9.71 -19.06 8.49
CA GLY A 128 -10.08 -19.71 9.76
C GLY A 128 -10.11 -18.68 10.91
N CYS A 129 -10.78 -17.54 10.69
CA CYS A 129 -10.81 -16.43 11.63
C CYS A 129 -11.46 -16.84 12.95
N LYS A 130 -10.74 -16.71 14.07
CA LYS A 130 -11.22 -17.09 15.41
C LYS A 130 -11.87 -15.94 16.17
N ALA A 131 -11.38 -14.72 15.94
CA ALA A 131 -11.90 -13.51 16.57
C ALA A 131 -12.02 -12.38 15.55
N LEU A 132 -13.12 -11.64 15.60
CA LEU A 132 -13.37 -10.49 14.75
C LEU A 132 -13.64 -9.26 15.59
N VAL A 133 -12.89 -8.18 15.34
CA VAL A 133 -13.12 -6.86 15.96
C VAL A 133 -13.71 -5.93 14.90
N PHE A 134 -14.80 -5.25 15.20
CA PHE A 134 -15.47 -4.39 14.22
C PHE A 134 -16.15 -3.18 14.87
N PRO A 135 -16.25 -2.04 14.13
CA PRO A 135 -17.09 -0.92 14.54
C PRO A 135 -18.56 -1.20 14.20
N LYS A 136 -19.48 -0.58 14.90
CA LYS A 136 -20.92 -0.70 14.62
C LYS A 136 -21.24 -0.30 13.17
N GLN A 137 -20.64 0.81 12.72
CA GLN A 137 -20.89 1.38 11.41
C GLN A 137 -19.65 2.06 10.83
N PHE A 138 -19.49 2.02 9.50
CA PHE A 138 -18.56 2.85 8.75
C PHE A 138 -19.20 3.28 7.42
N LYS A 139 -19.39 4.59 7.21
CA LYS A 139 -20.16 5.14 6.08
C LYS A 139 -21.57 4.51 6.04
N THR A 140 -21.90 3.86 4.93
CA THR A 140 -23.18 3.15 4.72
C THR A 140 -23.18 1.72 5.25
N GLN A 141 -22.02 1.20 5.70
CA GLN A 141 -21.88 -0.18 6.17
C GLN A 141 -22.32 -0.33 7.62
N GLN A 142 -23.27 -1.22 7.86
CA GLN A 142 -23.77 -1.63 9.17
C GLN A 142 -23.20 -3.03 9.48
N TYR A 143 -21.99 -3.10 10.06
CA TYR A 143 -21.26 -4.37 10.17
C TYR A 143 -21.95 -5.43 11.00
N TYR A 144 -22.61 -5.05 12.08
CA TYR A 144 -23.38 -5.99 12.86
C TYR A 144 -24.50 -6.65 12.03
N ASN A 145 -25.19 -5.87 11.20
CA ASN A 145 -26.23 -6.40 10.31
C ASN A 145 -25.64 -7.31 9.23
N ILE A 146 -24.46 -6.97 8.70
CA ILE A 146 -23.74 -7.82 7.74
C ILE A 146 -23.37 -9.14 8.41
N LEU A 147 -22.84 -9.11 9.64
CA LEU A 147 -22.49 -10.32 10.39
C LEU A 147 -23.71 -11.19 10.70
N LYS A 148 -24.85 -10.60 11.06
CA LYS A 148 -26.09 -11.34 11.28
C LYS A 148 -26.62 -12.03 10.01
N GLN A 149 -26.37 -11.47 8.82
CA GLN A 149 -26.71 -12.14 7.57
C GLN A 149 -25.85 -13.39 7.33
N ILE A 150 -24.57 -13.36 7.74
CA ILE A 150 -23.63 -14.47 7.61
C ILE A 150 -23.84 -15.50 8.73
N CYS A 151 -24.00 -15.02 9.97
CA CYS A 151 -24.10 -15.80 11.20
C CYS A 151 -25.36 -15.38 11.97
N PRO A 152 -26.57 -15.86 11.63
CA PRO A 152 -27.80 -15.52 12.35
C PRO A 152 -27.78 -15.93 13.84
N GLU A 153 -26.96 -16.90 14.18
CA GLU A 153 -26.75 -17.41 15.54
C GLU A 153 -26.15 -16.35 16.48
N LEU A 154 -25.42 -15.34 15.92
CA LEU A 154 -24.74 -14.31 16.69
C LEU A 154 -25.67 -13.60 17.68
N GLU A 155 -26.92 -13.31 17.28
CA GLU A 155 -27.86 -12.56 18.10
C GLU A 155 -28.26 -13.27 19.40
N LYS A 156 -28.11 -14.60 19.43
CA LYS A 156 -28.49 -15.46 20.59
C LYS A 156 -27.25 -16.09 21.24
N ALA A 157 -26.07 -15.86 20.71
CA ALA A 157 -24.83 -16.43 21.23
C ALA A 157 -24.43 -15.75 22.55
N GLU A 158 -23.85 -16.52 23.47
CA GLU A 158 -23.11 -15.96 24.59
C GLU A 158 -21.85 -15.25 24.07
N PRO A 159 -21.52 -14.04 24.58
CA PRO A 159 -20.33 -13.32 24.17
C PRO A 159 -19.04 -14.15 24.29
N GLY A 160 -18.27 -14.27 23.20
CA GLY A 160 -17.05 -15.08 23.16
C GLY A 160 -17.26 -16.57 22.90
N ALA A 161 -18.49 -17.03 22.70
CA ALA A 161 -18.83 -18.44 22.49
C ALA A 161 -19.74 -18.66 21.26
N LEU A 162 -19.56 -17.85 20.21
CA LEU A 162 -20.29 -18.02 18.95
C LEU A 162 -20.03 -19.41 18.35
N LYS A 163 -21.10 -20.05 17.90
CA LYS A 163 -21.06 -21.27 17.11
C LYS A 163 -21.90 -21.04 15.86
N SER A 164 -21.28 -21.02 14.71
CA SER A 164 -21.94 -20.78 13.43
C SER A 164 -21.54 -21.84 12.41
N ASP A 165 -22.51 -22.33 11.66
CA ASP A 165 -22.28 -23.27 10.57
C ASP A 165 -21.56 -22.61 9.39
N SER A 166 -21.82 -21.32 9.15
CA SER A 166 -21.18 -20.56 8.07
C SER A 166 -19.71 -20.23 8.39
N LEU A 167 -19.39 -19.93 9.65
CA LEU A 167 -18.05 -19.57 10.11
C LEU A 167 -17.65 -20.39 11.34
N PRO A 168 -17.35 -21.70 11.18
CA PRO A 168 -17.15 -22.63 12.30
C PRO A 168 -15.95 -22.29 13.20
N ASP A 169 -14.96 -21.56 12.68
CA ASP A 169 -13.79 -21.13 13.43
C ASP A 169 -14.00 -19.83 14.22
N LEU A 170 -15.02 -19.02 13.85
CA LEU A 170 -15.27 -17.73 14.49
C LEU A 170 -16.03 -17.92 15.81
N THR A 171 -15.32 -17.82 16.91
CA THR A 171 -15.90 -17.98 18.26
C THR A 171 -16.13 -16.65 18.97
N THR A 172 -15.33 -15.63 18.64
CA THR A 172 -15.29 -14.38 19.40
C THR A 172 -15.55 -13.19 18.49
N VAL A 173 -16.56 -12.42 18.83
CA VAL A 173 -16.94 -11.20 18.10
C VAL A 173 -16.89 -10.03 19.07
N ILE A 174 -16.13 -8.98 18.73
CA ILE A 174 -15.85 -7.83 19.61
C ILE A 174 -16.34 -6.56 18.92
N SER A 175 -17.26 -5.85 19.57
CA SER A 175 -17.70 -4.52 19.14
C SER A 175 -16.79 -3.43 19.69
N LEU A 176 -16.49 -2.42 18.87
CA LEU A 176 -15.67 -1.27 19.28
C LEU A 176 -16.47 -0.21 20.06
N ASP A 177 -17.75 -0.02 19.72
CA ASP A 177 -18.50 1.18 20.13
C ASP A 177 -19.55 0.90 21.19
N ASP A 178 -20.41 -0.07 20.94
CA ASP A 178 -21.57 -0.37 21.79
C ASP A 178 -21.63 -1.87 22.13
N PRO A 179 -22.18 -2.24 23.28
CA PRO A 179 -22.52 -3.62 23.54
C PRO A 179 -23.66 -4.07 22.61
N LEU A 180 -23.39 -5.08 21.79
CA LEU A 180 -24.34 -5.67 20.85
C LEU A 180 -24.59 -7.13 21.22
N PRO A 181 -25.79 -7.69 20.97
CA PRO A 181 -26.08 -9.09 21.29
C PRO A 181 -25.03 -10.04 20.73
N GLY A 182 -24.54 -10.98 21.54
CA GLY A 182 -23.53 -11.98 21.17
C GLY A 182 -22.09 -11.44 21.01
N THR A 183 -21.84 -10.17 21.35
CA THR A 183 -20.52 -9.57 21.24
C THR A 183 -19.92 -9.20 22.60
N LEU A 184 -18.60 -9.22 22.67
CA LEU A 184 -17.85 -8.56 23.74
C LEU A 184 -17.68 -7.08 23.39
N LEU A 185 -17.62 -6.20 24.40
CA LEU A 185 -17.19 -4.82 24.19
C LEU A 185 -15.66 -4.75 24.29
N LEU A 186 -15.02 -4.01 23.39
CA LEU A 186 -13.57 -3.91 23.38
C LEU A 186 -13.00 -3.39 24.70
N ASP A 187 -13.65 -2.40 25.30
CA ASP A 187 -13.24 -1.80 26.57
C ASP A 187 -13.19 -2.85 27.70
N ASP A 188 -14.16 -3.76 27.74
CA ASP A 188 -14.21 -4.86 28.72
C ASP A 188 -13.09 -5.87 28.49
N VAL A 189 -12.82 -6.20 27.22
CA VAL A 189 -11.71 -7.11 26.85
C VAL A 189 -10.37 -6.52 27.27
N VAL A 190 -10.16 -5.21 27.03
CA VAL A 190 -8.93 -4.52 27.44
C VAL A 190 -8.79 -4.48 28.96
N ALA A 191 -9.85 -4.14 29.66
CA ALA A 191 -9.84 -4.12 31.13
C ALA A 191 -9.50 -5.50 31.71
N ALA A 192 -10.14 -6.56 31.18
CA ALA A 192 -9.86 -7.94 31.59
C ALA A 192 -8.41 -8.39 31.28
N GLY A 193 -7.86 -7.95 30.14
CA GLY A 193 -6.49 -8.28 29.70
C GLY A 193 -5.38 -7.47 30.38
N SER A 194 -5.70 -6.40 31.11
CA SER A 194 -4.73 -5.48 31.72
C SER A 194 -4.17 -5.91 33.07
N THR A 195 -4.35 -7.17 33.45
CA THR A 195 -3.79 -7.71 34.70
C THR A 195 -2.30 -8.00 34.57
N GLU A 196 -1.56 -7.95 35.69
CA GLU A 196 -0.12 -8.31 35.71
C GLU A 196 0.12 -9.72 35.17
N GLN A 197 -0.78 -10.66 35.45
CA GLN A 197 -0.69 -12.04 34.97
C GLN A 197 -0.76 -12.11 33.44
N HIS A 198 -1.73 -11.42 32.81
CA HIS A 198 -1.88 -11.40 31.35
C HIS A 198 -0.72 -10.68 30.68
N LEU A 199 -0.21 -9.58 31.27
CA LEU A 199 0.97 -8.88 30.77
C LEU A 199 2.24 -9.76 30.84
N ALA A 200 2.41 -10.50 31.93
CA ALA A 200 3.52 -11.45 32.06
C ALA A 200 3.41 -12.61 31.04
N GLN A 201 2.19 -13.12 30.82
CA GLN A 201 1.93 -14.15 29.81
C GLN A 201 2.21 -13.63 28.39
N LEU A 202 1.81 -12.38 28.07
CA LEU A 202 2.11 -11.73 26.81
C LEU A 202 3.64 -11.63 26.60
N GLN A 203 4.37 -11.13 27.60
CA GLN A 203 5.83 -11.05 27.54
C GLN A 203 6.49 -12.41 27.34
N HIS A 204 5.98 -13.45 28.00
CA HIS A 204 6.44 -14.82 27.81
C HIS A 204 6.20 -15.29 26.38
N THR A 205 4.97 -15.13 25.86
CA THR A 205 4.60 -15.53 24.49
C THR A 205 5.45 -14.84 23.44
N GLN A 206 5.76 -13.55 23.61
CA GLN A 206 6.59 -12.79 22.67
C GLN A 206 8.00 -13.36 22.49
N GLN A 207 8.51 -14.10 23.49
CA GLN A 207 9.85 -14.73 23.40
C GLN A 207 9.91 -15.90 22.41
N PHE A 208 8.77 -16.49 22.10
CA PHE A 208 8.66 -17.64 21.18
C PHE A 208 8.28 -17.24 19.76
N LEU A 209 7.94 -15.98 19.50
CA LEU A 209 7.61 -15.51 18.16
C LEU A 209 8.86 -15.42 17.29
N SER A 210 8.79 -16.03 16.12
CA SER A 210 9.82 -15.93 15.10
C SER A 210 9.57 -14.75 14.16
N CYS A 211 10.62 -14.08 13.72
CA CYS A 211 10.49 -13.08 12.67
C CYS A 211 9.96 -13.65 11.34
N HIS A 212 10.03 -14.97 11.18
CA HIS A 212 9.52 -15.69 10.00
C HIS A 212 8.07 -16.17 10.16
N ASP A 213 7.45 -15.95 11.33
CA ASP A 213 6.03 -16.25 11.49
C ASP A 213 5.18 -15.34 10.63
N PRO A 214 4.05 -15.85 10.05
CA PRO A 214 3.09 -15.03 9.35
C PRO A 214 2.44 -14.04 10.32
N ILE A 215 2.39 -12.76 9.94
CA ILE A 215 1.78 -11.69 10.74
C ILE A 215 0.65 -10.99 10.01
N ASN A 216 0.65 -11.08 8.69
CA ASN A 216 -0.32 -10.37 7.87
C ASN A 216 -0.75 -11.23 6.67
N ILE A 217 -2.05 -11.38 6.49
CA ILE A 217 -2.65 -12.00 5.30
C ILE A 217 -3.43 -10.90 4.58
N GLN A 218 -2.86 -10.36 3.52
CA GLN A 218 -3.51 -9.31 2.74
C GLN A 218 -4.20 -9.88 1.51
N PHE A 219 -5.51 -9.67 1.43
CA PHE A 219 -6.28 -10.07 0.27
C PHE A 219 -6.07 -9.09 -0.88
N THR A 220 -5.63 -9.64 -2.01
CA THR A 220 -5.49 -8.89 -3.26
C THR A 220 -6.75 -9.07 -4.09
N SER A 221 -7.21 -8.00 -4.74
CA SER A 221 -8.27 -8.08 -5.75
C SER A 221 -7.70 -8.82 -6.97
N GLY A 222 -7.79 -10.13 -6.94
CA GLY A 222 -7.42 -10.96 -8.09
C GLY A 222 -8.27 -10.56 -9.31
N THR A 223 -7.61 -10.48 -10.46
CA THR A 223 -8.27 -10.08 -11.73
C THR A 223 -9.05 -11.22 -12.38
N THR A 224 -9.00 -12.40 -11.81
CA THR A 224 -9.57 -13.64 -12.37
C THR A 224 -10.29 -14.49 -11.33
N GLY A 225 -11.05 -13.88 -10.40
CA GLY A 225 -11.82 -14.67 -9.43
C GLY A 225 -11.78 -14.15 -7.99
N SER A 226 -11.96 -15.06 -7.03
CA SER A 226 -11.97 -14.73 -5.60
C SER A 226 -10.64 -14.13 -5.14
N PRO A 227 -10.66 -13.18 -4.18
CA PRO A 227 -9.46 -12.57 -3.63
C PRO A 227 -8.46 -13.60 -3.11
N LYS A 228 -7.16 -13.36 -3.35
CA LYS A 228 -6.07 -14.22 -2.87
C LYS A 228 -5.44 -13.61 -1.63
N GLY A 229 -5.22 -14.41 -0.60
CA GLY A 229 -4.59 -13.96 0.65
C GLY A 229 -3.07 -14.07 0.61
N ALA A 230 -2.36 -13.00 0.23
CA ALA A 230 -0.90 -12.98 0.28
C ALA A 230 -0.41 -12.96 1.74
N THR A 231 0.42 -13.94 2.11
CA THR A 231 0.89 -14.16 3.48
C THR A 231 2.26 -13.54 3.67
N LEU A 232 2.34 -12.55 4.56
CA LEU A 232 3.56 -11.81 4.87
C LEU A 232 4.02 -12.11 6.29
N SER A 233 5.33 -12.35 6.45
CA SER A 233 5.97 -12.53 7.75
C SER A 233 6.38 -11.19 8.36
N HIS A 234 6.70 -11.19 9.65
CA HIS A 234 7.38 -10.05 10.28
C HIS A 234 8.65 -9.65 9.53
N TYR A 235 9.42 -10.65 9.06
CA TYR A 235 10.68 -10.43 8.34
C TYR A 235 10.48 -9.66 7.03
N ASN A 236 9.43 -10.00 6.27
CA ASN A 236 9.04 -9.27 5.08
C ASN A 236 8.76 -7.80 5.39
N ILE A 237 7.82 -7.56 6.32
CA ILE A 237 7.29 -6.23 6.66
C ILE A 237 8.37 -5.34 7.26
N VAL A 238 9.07 -5.83 8.29
CA VAL A 238 10.10 -5.06 9.01
C VAL A 238 11.23 -4.63 8.07
N ASN A 239 11.71 -5.54 7.23
CA ASN A 239 12.83 -5.23 6.35
C ASN A 239 12.40 -4.33 5.18
N ASN A 240 11.22 -4.53 4.62
CA ASN A 240 10.74 -3.65 3.55
C ASN A 240 10.53 -2.21 4.07
N SER A 241 9.91 -2.05 5.22
CA SER A 241 9.75 -0.74 5.88
C SER A 241 11.10 -0.08 6.19
N LYS A 242 12.08 -0.87 6.65
CA LYS A 242 13.45 -0.38 6.88
C LYS A 242 14.07 0.15 5.59
N MET A 243 14.01 -0.63 4.51
CA MET A 243 14.65 -0.24 3.24
C MET A 243 13.94 0.96 2.59
N ILE A 244 12.61 1.06 2.71
CA ILE A 244 11.86 2.25 2.29
C ILE A 244 12.37 3.50 3.02
N GLY A 245 12.43 3.46 4.35
CA GLY A 245 12.89 4.62 5.12
C GLY A 245 14.38 4.95 4.91
N GLN A 246 15.23 3.95 4.63
CA GLN A 246 16.62 4.19 4.20
C GLN A 246 16.65 4.97 2.88
N ARG A 247 15.88 4.53 1.87
CA ARG A 247 15.80 5.19 0.57
C ARG A 247 15.25 6.62 0.67
N LEU A 248 14.29 6.85 1.57
CA LEU A 248 13.75 8.18 1.90
C LEU A 248 14.66 9.00 2.83
N LYS A 249 15.79 8.45 3.23
CA LYS A 249 16.75 9.10 4.16
C LYS A 249 16.17 9.47 5.52
N MET A 250 15.15 8.74 5.98
CA MET A 250 14.50 9.00 7.27
C MET A 250 15.46 8.94 8.47
N HIS A 251 16.56 8.21 8.35
CA HIS A 251 17.57 8.05 9.41
C HIS A 251 18.44 9.30 9.66
N VAL A 252 18.42 10.25 8.73
CA VAL A 252 19.20 11.52 8.84
C VAL A 252 18.31 12.75 8.90
N LYS A 253 16.98 12.60 8.74
CA LYS A 253 16.04 13.72 8.83
C LYS A 253 15.77 14.09 10.29
N PRO A 254 15.64 15.41 10.62
CA PRO A 254 15.20 15.82 11.93
C PRO A 254 13.70 15.49 12.14
N PRO A 255 13.25 15.39 13.41
CA PRO A 255 11.87 14.96 13.72
C PRO A 255 10.76 15.78 13.04
N GLU A 256 10.95 17.08 12.91
CA GLU A 256 10.03 18.01 12.25
C GLU A 256 9.85 17.72 10.75
N GLU A 257 10.85 17.10 10.13
CA GLU A 257 10.81 16.65 8.72
C GLU A 257 10.33 15.20 8.57
N MET A 258 9.89 14.56 9.65
CA MET A 258 9.38 13.19 9.66
C MET A 258 7.89 13.13 10.00
N ARG A 259 7.07 13.96 9.35
CA ARG A 259 5.61 14.03 9.54
C ARG A 259 4.91 13.58 8.25
N VAL A 260 4.37 12.36 8.26
CA VAL A 260 3.85 11.67 7.07
C VAL A 260 2.32 11.76 7.03
N VAL A 261 1.80 12.53 6.08
CA VAL A 261 0.35 12.56 5.78
C VAL A 261 -0.01 11.32 4.98
N MET A 262 -0.89 10.49 5.55
CA MET A 262 -1.25 9.18 5.02
C MET A 262 -2.75 9.09 4.72
N PRO A 263 -3.20 9.54 3.55
CA PRO A 263 -4.59 9.37 3.13
C PRO A 263 -4.89 7.97 2.56
N CYS A 264 -3.84 7.13 2.37
CA CYS A 264 -4.00 5.77 1.88
C CYS A 264 -4.55 4.84 2.96
N PRO A 265 -5.37 3.84 2.59
CA PRO A 265 -5.90 2.86 3.53
C PRO A 265 -4.80 2.08 4.26
N LEU A 266 -4.90 1.95 5.59
CA LEU A 266 -3.93 1.21 6.39
C LEU A 266 -4.03 -0.32 6.25
N TYR A 267 -5.14 -0.84 5.72
CA TYR A 267 -5.29 -2.25 5.37
C TYR A 267 -4.59 -2.64 4.05
N HIS A 268 -4.01 -1.68 3.34
CA HIS A 268 -3.20 -1.89 2.14
C HIS A 268 -1.71 -1.74 2.46
N CYS A 269 -0.83 -2.51 1.81
CA CYS A 269 0.62 -2.50 2.09
C CYS A 269 1.26 -1.10 2.00
N LEU A 270 0.77 -0.21 1.13
CA LEU A 270 1.27 1.16 1.06
C LEU A 270 1.03 1.89 2.40
N GLY A 271 -0.15 1.74 3.00
CA GLY A 271 -0.47 2.35 4.29
C GLY A 271 0.15 1.61 5.47
N SER A 272 0.04 0.26 5.53
CA SER A 272 0.52 -0.52 6.68
C SER A 272 2.04 -0.65 6.73
N VAL A 273 2.69 -1.00 5.62
CA VAL A 273 4.14 -1.26 5.58
C VAL A 273 4.91 0.00 5.19
N GLY A 274 4.56 0.63 4.06
CA GLY A 274 5.23 1.83 3.57
C GLY A 274 5.00 3.06 4.45
N GLY A 275 3.85 3.16 5.09
CA GLY A 275 3.48 4.24 6.00
C GLY A 275 3.70 3.87 7.46
N THR A 276 2.75 3.14 8.06
CA THR A 276 2.70 2.90 9.51
C THR A 276 3.98 2.24 10.05
N MET A 277 4.37 1.10 9.46
CA MET A 277 5.56 0.39 9.96
C MET A 277 6.84 1.19 9.70
N MET A 278 6.95 1.91 8.59
CA MET A 278 8.08 2.80 8.33
C MET A 278 8.15 3.93 9.38
N CYS A 279 7.02 4.56 9.73
CA CYS A 279 6.97 5.55 10.81
C CYS A 279 7.42 4.95 12.15
N VAL A 280 6.97 3.73 12.47
CA VAL A 280 7.43 3.01 13.67
C VAL A 280 8.94 2.79 13.64
N MET A 281 9.50 2.33 12.52
CA MET A 281 10.94 2.03 12.41
C MET A 281 11.84 3.25 12.65
N TYR A 282 11.40 4.43 12.23
CA TYR A 282 12.21 5.65 12.26
C TYR A 282 11.78 6.67 13.33
N GLY A 283 10.71 6.39 14.06
CA GLY A 283 10.15 7.34 15.03
C GLY A 283 9.52 8.58 14.36
N ALA A 284 8.92 8.37 13.18
CA ALA A 284 8.20 9.41 12.44
C ALA A 284 6.76 9.53 12.92
N THR A 285 6.15 10.71 12.76
CA THR A 285 4.75 10.96 13.09
C THR A 285 3.86 10.59 11.90
N LEU A 286 2.85 9.75 12.13
CA LEU A 286 1.82 9.42 11.16
C LEU A 286 0.63 10.37 11.32
N LEU A 287 0.24 11.06 10.24
CA LEU A 287 -0.89 12.00 10.22
C LEU A 287 -2.05 11.39 9.41
N LEU A 288 -3.16 11.11 10.08
CA LEU A 288 -4.39 10.59 9.48
C LEU A 288 -5.40 11.74 9.36
N SER A 289 -5.61 12.22 8.14
CA SER A 289 -6.41 13.42 7.87
C SER A 289 -7.92 13.20 8.00
N SER A 290 -8.38 11.99 7.65
CA SER A 290 -9.81 11.64 7.59
C SER A 290 -10.00 10.12 7.58
N PRO A 291 -11.19 9.60 7.92
CA PRO A 291 -11.47 8.15 7.97
C PRO A 291 -11.34 7.46 6.61
N SER A 292 -11.50 8.20 5.54
CA SER A 292 -11.29 7.77 4.16
C SER A 292 -10.69 8.91 3.37
N PHE A 293 -10.11 8.63 2.21
CA PHE A 293 -9.51 9.66 1.39
C PHE A 293 -10.45 10.86 1.17
N ASN A 294 -9.93 12.06 1.45
CA ASN A 294 -10.54 13.33 1.18
C ASN A 294 -9.44 14.35 0.88
N GLY A 295 -9.40 14.89 -0.35
CA GLY A 295 -8.34 15.77 -0.83
C GLY A 295 -8.22 17.06 0.00
N LYS A 296 -9.35 17.67 0.37
CA LYS A 296 -9.37 18.87 1.21
C LYS A 296 -8.80 18.60 2.60
N LYS A 297 -9.19 17.48 3.23
CA LYS A 297 -8.67 17.10 4.56
C LYS A 297 -7.17 16.78 4.54
N ALA A 298 -6.67 16.25 3.42
CA ALA A 298 -5.23 16.06 3.22
C ALA A 298 -4.48 17.40 3.18
N LEU A 299 -5.00 18.40 2.47
CA LEU A 299 -4.45 19.75 2.44
C LEU A 299 -4.49 20.43 3.83
N GLU A 300 -5.61 20.29 4.56
CA GLU A 300 -5.73 20.76 5.93
C GLU A 300 -4.66 20.13 6.85
N ALA A 301 -4.42 18.83 6.71
CA ALA A 301 -3.42 18.11 7.49
C ALA A 301 -1.99 18.62 7.19
N ILE A 302 -1.65 18.82 5.92
CA ILE A 302 -0.34 19.38 5.52
C ILE A 302 -0.16 20.77 6.15
N SER A 303 -1.14 21.64 5.95
CA SER A 303 -1.04 23.04 6.38
C SER A 303 -1.01 23.20 7.90
N LYS A 304 -1.94 22.53 8.62
CA LYS A 304 -2.08 22.66 10.08
C LYS A 304 -1.02 21.90 10.86
N GLU A 305 -0.75 20.66 10.45
CA GLU A 305 0.17 19.76 11.16
C GLU A 305 1.60 19.83 10.63
N LYS A 306 1.86 20.74 9.68
CA LYS A 306 3.17 20.85 9.03
C LYS A 306 3.66 19.52 8.47
N GLY A 307 2.77 18.83 7.74
CA GLY A 307 3.11 17.56 7.07
C GLY A 307 4.28 17.77 6.11
N SER A 308 5.33 16.98 6.28
CA SER A 308 6.55 17.08 5.46
C SER A 308 6.56 16.11 4.28
N SER A 309 5.78 15.03 4.39
CA SER A 309 5.65 14.01 3.35
C SER A 309 4.19 13.66 3.13
N LEU A 310 3.79 13.48 1.86
CA LEU A 310 2.45 13.03 1.47
C LEU A 310 2.55 11.75 0.66
N TYR A 311 1.81 10.71 1.07
CA TYR A 311 1.70 9.46 0.32
C TYR A 311 0.37 9.40 -0.40
N GLY A 312 0.36 8.87 -1.62
CA GLY A 312 -0.90 8.77 -2.37
C GLY A 312 -0.81 7.91 -3.62
N THR A 313 -1.99 7.61 -4.16
CA THR A 313 -2.13 7.09 -5.52
C THR A 313 -2.20 8.27 -6.51
N PRO A 314 -1.94 8.07 -7.81
CA PRO A 314 -2.08 9.11 -8.82
C PRO A 314 -3.42 9.83 -8.74
N THR A 315 -4.53 9.12 -8.60
CA THR A 315 -5.89 9.69 -8.49
C THR A 315 -6.03 10.61 -7.27
N MET A 316 -5.45 10.21 -6.12
CA MET A 316 -5.47 11.04 -4.91
C MET A 316 -4.75 12.37 -5.13
N PHE A 317 -3.60 12.35 -5.79
CA PHE A 317 -2.86 13.58 -6.10
C PHE A 317 -3.63 14.50 -7.06
N VAL A 318 -4.28 13.92 -8.07
CA VAL A 318 -5.15 14.69 -8.99
C VAL A 318 -6.28 15.36 -8.21
N ASP A 319 -6.96 14.62 -7.33
CA ASP A 319 -8.07 15.15 -6.52
C ASP A 319 -7.61 16.24 -5.55
N ILE A 320 -6.44 16.11 -4.93
CA ILE A 320 -5.85 17.10 -4.03
C ILE A 320 -5.55 18.39 -4.79
N MET A 321 -4.90 18.31 -5.96
CA MET A 321 -4.52 19.48 -6.75
C MET A 321 -5.73 20.19 -7.40
N ASN A 322 -6.84 19.47 -7.57
CA ASN A 322 -8.08 20.01 -8.15
C ASN A 322 -9.04 20.58 -7.09
N GLN A 323 -8.65 20.65 -5.80
CA GLN A 323 -9.50 21.32 -4.80
C GLN A 323 -9.66 22.81 -5.15
N PRO A 324 -10.88 23.37 -5.10
CA PRO A 324 -11.14 24.77 -5.48
C PRO A 324 -10.32 25.78 -4.69
N ASP A 325 -10.01 25.46 -3.44
CA ASP A 325 -9.26 26.29 -2.50
C ASP A 325 -7.79 25.84 -2.33
N PHE A 326 -7.25 25.04 -3.28
CA PHE A 326 -5.90 24.49 -3.22
C PHE A 326 -4.81 25.54 -2.91
N SER A 327 -4.87 26.70 -3.59
CA SER A 327 -3.88 27.77 -3.43
C SER A 327 -3.94 28.50 -2.07
N SER A 328 -4.99 28.27 -1.27
CA SER A 328 -5.14 28.89 0.06
C SER A 328 -4.38 28.14 1.18
N TYR A 329 -3.92 26.92 0.89
CA TYR A 329 -3.21 26.10 1.88
C TYR A 329 -1.71 26.36 1.88
N ASP A 330 -1.14 26.43 3.08
CA ASP A 330 0.32 26.50 3.26
C ASP A 330 0.95 25.11 3.09
N LEU A 331 1.64 24.91 1.96
CA LEU A 331 2.37 23.69 1.62
C LEU A 331 3.89 23.82 1.83
N SER A 332 4.34 24.86 2.51
CA SER A 332 5.79 25.17 2.68
C SER A 332 6.56 24.08 3.42
N SER A 333 5.90 23.35 4.33
CA SER A 333 6.49 22.22 5.05
C SER A 333 6.63 20.95 4.22
N LEU A 334 5.85 20.83 3.13
CA LEU A 334 5.85 19.64 2.29
C LEU A 334 7.10 19.64 1.40
N CYS A 335 7.92 18.62 1.50
CA CYS A 335 9.15 18.49 0.70
C CYS A 335 9.16 17.25 -0.18
N GLY A 336 8.49 16.17 0.23
CA GLY A 336 8.52 14.92 -0.49
C GLY A 336 7.35 14.01 -0.22
N GLY A 337 7.51 12.74 -0.56
CA GLY A 337 6.48 11.72 -0.35
C GLY A 337 6.55 10.60 -1.38
N VAL A 338 5.50 9.82 -1.44
CA VAL A 338 5.43 8.61 -2.26
C VAL A 338 4.20 8.65 -3.16
N ILE A 339 4.41 8.43 -4.45
CA ILE A 339 3.34 8.11 -5.40
C ILE A 339 3.46 6.65 -5.83
N ALA A 340 2.41 5.86 -5.63
CA ALA A 340 2.41 4.42 -5.89
C ALA A 340 0.99 3.85 -6.08
N GLY A 341 0.91 2.56 -6.37
CA GLY A 341 -0.33 1.79 -6.38
C GLY A 341 -1.00 1.65 -7.76
N SER A 342 -0.70 2.52 -8.69
CA SER A 342 -1.06 2.44 -10.11
C SER A 342 -0.03 3.19 -10.95
N PRO A 343 -0.01 3.04 -12.27
CA PRO A 343 0.85 3.85 -13.14
C PRO A 343 0.68 5.34 -12.87
N ALA A 344 1.79 6.07 -12.76
CA ALA A 344 1.81 7.52 -12.56
C ALA A 344 2.24 8.18 -13.88
N PRO A 345 1.33 8.88 -14.58
CA PRO A 345 1.68 9.57 -15.82
C PRO A 345 2.82 10.57 -15.58
N PRO A 346 3.81 10.66 -16.49
CA PRO A 346 4.94 11.58 -16.35
C PRO A 346 4.53 13.02 -16.08
N GLU A 347 3.51 13.50 -16.76
CA GLU A 347 2.98 14.86 -16.57
C GLU A 347 2.40 15.10 -15.18
N LEU A 348 1.80 14.08 -14.58
CA LEU A 348 1.29 14.15 -13.20
C LEU A 348 2.45 14.26 -12.21
N VAL A 349 3.51 13.47 -12.39
CA VAL A 349 4.71 13.51 -11.54
C VAL A 349 5.34 14.91 -11.59
N ARG A 350 5.50 15.49 -12.81
CA ARG A 350 5.98 16.87 -13.00
C ARG A 350 5.09 17.89 -12.30
N ALA A 351 3.78 17.75 -12.45
CA ALA A 351 2.81 18.66 -11.83
C ALA A 351 2.87 18.62 -10.30
N ILE A 352 2.95 17.44 -9.69
CA ILE A 352 3.06 17.28 -8.23
C ILE A 352 4.32 17.97 -7.71
N ILE A 353 5.47 17.70 -8.33
CA ILE A 353 6.75 18.27 -7.92
C ILE A 353 6.71 19.81 -7.95
N HIS A 354 6.13 20.38 -9.01
CA HIS A 354 6.09 21.84 -9.17
C HIS A 354 4.99 22.51 -8.34
N LYS A 355 3.75 21.99 -8.37
CA LYS A 355 2.60 22.65 -7.73
C LYS A 355 2.53 22.42 -6.23
N MET A 356 3.02 21.26 -5.74
CA MET A 356 2.96 20.89 -4.33
C MET A 356 4.30 21.03 -3.60
N ASN A 357 5.34 21.57 -4.24
CA ASN A 357 6.69 21.72 -3.70
C ASN A 357 7.36 20.39 -3.28
N MET A 358 6.93 19.25 -3.84
CA MET A 358 7.39 17.92 -3.46
C MET A 358 8.67 17.51 -4.21
N ARG A 359 9.78 18.24 -4.00
CA ARG A 359 11.06 18.02 -4.70
C ARG A 359 11.64 16.63 -4.45
N GLU A 360 11.40 16.08 -3.26
CA GLU A 360 11.82 14.73 -2.86
C GLU A 360 10.71 13.67 -3.10
N LEU A 361 9.74 13.96 -3.97
CA LEU A 361 8.77 12.95 -4.40
C LEU A 361 9.50 11.76 -4.99
N VAL A 362 9.07 10.55 -4.64
CA VAL A 362 9.55 9.30 -5.24
C VAL A 362 8.40 8.51 -5.84
N VAL A 363 8.64 7.98 -7.03
CA VAL A 363 7.75 7.01 -7.67
C VAL A 363 8.17 5.61 -7.25
N VAL A 364 7.21 4.77 -6.89
CA VAL A 364 7.48 3.47 -6.27
C VAL A 364 6.66 2.38 -6.96
N TYR A 365 7.33 1.27 -7.28
CA TYR A 365 6.69 0.07 -7.77
C TYR A 365 6.78 -1.06 -6.75
N GLY A 366 5.68 -1.79 -6.67
CA GLY A 366 5.60 -3.01 -5.88
C GLY A 366 4.22 -3.65 -5.90
N THR A 367 4.15 -4.85 -5.34
CA THR A 367 2.93 -5.64 -5.21
C THR A 367 2.77 -6.12 -3.78
N THR A 368 1.57 -6.49 -3.37
CA THR A 368 1.33 -7.06 -2.03
C THR A 368 2.21 -8.27 -1.79
N GLU A 369 2.38 -9.10 -2.81
CA GLU A 369 3.22 -10.30 -2.82
C GLU A 369 4.72 -10.00 -2.62
N ASN A 370 5.11 -8.73 -2.75
CA ASN A 370 6.50 -8.24 -2.57
C ASN A 370 6.68 -7.35 -1.32
N SER A 371 5.71 -7.23 -0.45
CA SER A 371 5.77 -6.68 0.93
C SER A 371 6.00 -5.16 1.14
N PRO A 372 5.63 -4.19 0.30
CA PRO A 372 5.31 -4.27 -1.12
C PRO A 372 6.42 -3.85 -2.07
N VAL A 373 7.44 -3.05 -1.64
CA VAL A 373 8.31 -2.25 -2.51
C VAL A 373 9.51 -3.03 -3.04
N THR A 374 9.70 -2.98 -4.35
CA THR A 374 10.83 -3.61 -5.04
C THR A 374 11.66 -2.65 -5.86
N PHE A 375 11.05 -1.60 -6.42
CA PHE A 375 11.73 -0.49 -7.09
C PHE A 375 11.27 0.85 -6.54
N MET A 376 12.17 1.81 -6.45
CA MET A 376 11.91 3.12 -5.90
C MET A 376 12.96 4.13 -6.38
N ASN A 377 12.54 5.34 -6.76
CA ASN A 377 13.46 6.44 -7.00
C ASN A 377 14.23 6.84 -5.74
N PHE A 378 15.36 7.50 -5.95
CA PHE A 378 16.00 8.29 -4.90
C PHE A 378 15.37 9.69 -4.82
N PRO A 379 15.33 10.31 -3.63
CA PRO A 379 14.87 11.70 -3.50
C PRO A 379 15.64 12.67 -4.39
N GLU A 380 16.90 12.38 -4.71
CA GLU A 380 17.80 13.19 -5.54
C GLU A 380 17.74 12.89 -7.03
N ASP A 381 17.04 11.84 -7.45
CA ASP A 381 16.89 11.57 -8.88
C ASP A 381 16.30 12.79 -9.58
N THR A 382 16.72 13.01 -10.82
CA THR A 382 16.24 14.15 -11.61
C THR A 382 14.74 14.05 -11.87
N LEU A 383 14.12 15.17 -12.21
CA LEU A 383 12.70 15.24 -12.54
C LEU A 383 12.32 14.19 -13.62
N GLU A 384 13.16 14.08 -14.66
CA GLU A 384 12.92 13.16 -15.77
C GLU A 384 13.06 11.69 -15.33
N GLN A 385 14.07 11.36 -14.52
CA GLN A 385 14.23 10.01 -13.98
C GLN A 385 13.01 9.60 -13.12
N LYS A 386 12.46 10.51 -12.33
CA LYS A 386 11.25 10.28 -11.53
C LYS A 386 9.99 10.16 -12.39
N ALA A 387 9.90 10.95 -13.45
CA ALA A 387 8.73 10.95 -14.32
C ALA A 387 8.68 9.71 -15.24
N GLU A 388 9.84 9.23 -15.72
CA GLU A 388 9.92 8.20 -16.74
C GLU A 388 10.15 6.79 -16.19
N SER A 389 10.41 6.64 -14.87
CA SER A 389 10.71 5.35 -14.25
C SER A 389 10.13 5.18 -12.86
N VAL A 390 10.06 3.94 -12.41
CA VAL A 390 9.75 3.60 -11.01
C VAL A 390 11.02 3.48 -10.15
N GLY A 391 12.13 4.05 -10.64
CA GLY A 391 13.42 4.07 -9.95
C GLY A 391 14.21 2.79 -10.08
N ARG A 392 15.07 2.53 -9.10
CA ARG A 392 16.03 1.44 -9.07
C ARG A 392 15.68 0.39 -8.04
N ILE A 393 16.24 -0.81 -8.23
CA ILE A 393 16.01 -1.96 -7.35
C ILE A 393 16.30 -1.64 -5.87
N MET A 394 15.48 -2.18 -4.97
CA MET A 394 15.67 -2.05 -3.53
C MET A 394 16.80 -2.96 -3.02
N PRO A 395 17.45 -2.59 -1.90
CA PRO A 395 18.49 -3.43 -1.28
C PRO A 395 18.01 -4.87 -1.02
N HIS A 396 18.91 -5.85 -1.10
CA HIS A 396 18.65 -7.28 -0.88
C HIS A 396 17.56 -7.90 -1.77
N THR A 397 17.23 -7.25 -2.87
CA THR A 397 16.24 -7.71 -3.85
C THR A 397 16.94 -7.96 -5.18
N GLU A 398 16.52 -8.99 -5.88
CA GLU A 398 16.95 -9.30 -7.24
C GLU A 398 15.78 -9.13 -8.19
N ALA A 399 16.04 -8.58 -9.37
CA ALA A 399 15.07 -8.47 -10.44
C ALA A 399 15.66 -9.00 -11.75
N ARG A 400 14.80 -9.64 -12.54
CA ARG A 400 15.10 -10.01 -13.91
C ARG A 400 13.88 -9.76 -14.80
N ILE A 401 14.15 -9.41 -16.06
CA ILE A 401 13.13 -9.35 -17.10
C ILE A 401 13.28 -10.59 -17.97
N VAL A 402 12.22 -11.32 -18.15
CA VAL A 402 12.21 -12.50 -19.01
C VAL A 402 11.29 -12.31 -20.22
N ASN A 403 11.74 -12.77 -21.37
CA ASN A 403 10.92 -12.79 -22.58
C ASN A 403 9.70 -13.71 -22.34
N VAL A 404 8.51 -13.18 -22.56
CA VAL A 404 7.24 -13.90 -22.26
C VAL A 404 7.05 -15.16 -23.14
N ASN A 405 7.69 -15.21 -24.30
CA ASN A 405 7.54 -16.32 -25.26
C ASN A 405 8.61 -17.41 -25.06
N THR A 406 9.87 -17.02 -24.82
CA THR A 406 10.98 -17.97 -24.70
C THR A 406 11.32 -18.31 -23.26
N GLY A 407 10.95 -17.46 -22.29
CA GLY A 407 11.35 -17.57 -20.88
C GLY A 407 12.82 -17.22 -20.62
N GLU A 408 13.56 -16.79 -21.62
CA GLU A 408 14.95 -16.38 -21.51
C GLU A 408 15.09 -14.97 -20.97
N LEU A 409 16.27 -14.66 -20.45
CA LEU A 409 16.59 -13.33 -19.95
C LEU A 409 16.59 -12.32 -21.11
N ALA A 410 15.81 -11.24 -20.97
CA ALA A 410 15.71 -10.19 -21.98
C ALA A 410 16.97 -9.31 -22.01
N GLU A 411 17.25 -8.69 -23.15
CA GLU A 411 18.24 -7.62 -23.27
C GLU A 411 17.76 -6.36 -22.53
N LEU A 412 18.70 -5.45 -22.24
CA LEU A 412 18.36 -4.14 -21.68
C LEU A 412 17.41 -3.37 -22.61
N ASN A 413 16.55 -2.54 -22.04
CA ASN A 413 15.51 -1.77 -22.73
C ASN A 413 14.46 -2.61 -23.48
N THR A 414 14.53 -3.94 -23.38
CA THR A 414 13.55 -4.83 -24.00
C THR A 414 12.44 -5.20 -23.00
N PRO A 415 11.17 -4.95 -23.33
CA PRO A 415 10.06 -5.32 -22.48
C PRO A 415 9.92 -6.85 -22.32
N GLY A 416 9.66 -7.30 -21.08
CA GLY A 416 9.39 -8.67 -20.75
C GLY A 416 8.75 -8.79 -19.37
N GLU A 417 8.43 -10.01 -18.91
CA GLU A 417 7.84 -10.21 -17.59
C GLU A 417 8.87 -9.94 -16.49
N LEU A 418 8.50 -9.04 -15.57
CA LEU A 418 9.30 -8.76 -14.38
C LEU A 418 9.19 -9.91 -13.39
N CYS A 419 10.33 -10.46 -12.99
CA CYS A 419 10.43 -11.45 -11.92
C CYS A 419 11.28 -10.92 -10.78
N ILE A 420 10.86 -11.18 -9.54
CA ILE A 420 11.48 -10.69 -8.31
C ILE A 420 11.91 -11.85 -7.42
N ARG A 421 13.07 -11.72 -6.78
CA ARG A 421 13.54 -12.63 -5.74
C ARG A 421 14.17 -11.84 -4.59
N GLY A 422 13.95 -12.29 -3.36
CA GLY A 422 14.56 -11.68 -2.18
C GLY A 422 13.70 -11.83 -0.93
N TYR A 423 14.14 -11.16 0.14
CA TYR A 423 13.46 -11.17 1.42
C TYR A 423 12.02 -10.63 1.35
N CYS A 424 11.73 -9.80 0.35
CA CYS A 424 10.43 -9.14 0.18
C CYS A 424 9.33 -10.07 -0.34
N VAL A 425 9.67 -11.18 -0.98
CA VAL A 425 8.69 -12.10 -1.55
C VAL A 425 7.88 -12.77 -0.44
N MET A 426 6.56 -12.78 -0.58
CA MET A 426 5.62 -13.40 0.34
C MET A 426 5.94 -14.88 0.62
N GLN A 427 5.42 -15.41 1.71
CA GLN A 427 5.52 -16.86 1.99
C GLN A 427 4.66 -17.69 1.02
N GLY A 428 3.58 -17.12 0.53
CA GLY A 428 2.66 -17.72 -0.42
C GLY A 428 1.24 -17.20 -0.25
N TYR A 429 0.32 -17.71 -1.05
CA TYR A 429 -1.11 -17.48 -0.88
C TYR A 429 -1.67 -18.42 0.18
N TRP A 430 -2.35 -17.87 1.18
CA TRP A 430 -2.88 -18.61 2.32
C TRP A 430 -3.83 -19.73 1.89
N GLY A 431 -3.50 -20.96 2.27
CA GLY A 431 -4.26 -22.15 1.91
C GLY A 431 -4.30 -22.49 0.40
N GLU A 432 -3.40 -21.90 -0.42
CA GLU A 432 -3.37 -22.11 -1.88
C GLU A 432 -1.96 -22.45 -2.38
N PRO A 433 -1.39 -23.60 -2.00
CA PRO A 433 -0.03 -23.97 -2.37
C PRO A 433 0.17 -24.09 -3.89
N GLN A 434 -0.85 -24.58 -4.62
CA GLN A 434 -0.78 -24.71 -6.07
C GLN A 434 -0.66 -23.32 -6.75
N LYS A 435 -1.52 -22.38 -6.39
CA LYS A 435 -1.45 -21.01 -6.93
C LYS A 435 -0.16 -20.29 -6.51
N THR A 436 0.36 -20.62 -5.33
CA THR A 436 1.67 -20.12 -4.90
C THR A 436 2.76 -20.63 -5.82
N PHE A 437 2.77 -21.92 -6.12
CA PHE A 437 3.76 -22.54 -7.00
C PHE A 437 3.70 -22.00 -8.42
N GLU A 438 2.52 -21.67 -8.95
CA GLU A 438 2.35 -21.05 -10.26
C GLU A 438 3.06 -19.71 -10.40
N VAL A 439 3.12 -18.91 -9.31
CA VAL A 439 3.73 -17.57 -9.33
C VAL A 439 5.10 -17.52 -8.68
N VAL A 440 5.39 -18.40 -7.71
CA VAL A 440 6.70 -18.55 -7.07
C VAL A 440 7.21 -19.96 -7.31
N GLY A 441 8.00 -20.16 -8.35
CA GLY A 441 8.55 -21.45 -8.72
C GLY A 441 9.57 -22.01 -7.71
N GLN A 442 10.11 -23.20 -8.01
CA GLN A 442 11.14 -23.84 -7.20
C GLN A 442 12.41 -22.98 -7.06
N ASP A 443 12.70 -22.15 -8.07
CA ASP A 443 13.82 -21.22 -8.13
C ASP A 443 13.63 -19.95 -7.25
N LYS A 444 12.49 -19.86 -6.54
CA LYS A 444 12.10 -18.74 -5.67
C LYS A 444 11.95 -17.39 -6.38
N TRP A 445 11.82 -17.38 -7.69
CA TRP A 445 11.46 -16.19 -8.44
C TRP A 445 9.93 -16.02 -8.45
N TYR A 446 9.49 -14.89 -7.94
CA TYR A 446 8.09 -14.48 -8.03
C TYR A 446 7.86 -13.81 -9.39
N ARG A 447 6.98 -14.38 -10.19
CA ARG A 447 6.49 -13.86 -11.47
C ARG A 447 5.39 -12.85 -11.19
N THR A 448 5.67 -11.57 -11.47
CA THR A 448 4.74 -10.49 -11.07
C THR A 448 3.51 -10.40 -11.97
N GLY A 449 3.59 -10.90 -13.20
CA GLY A 449 2.61 -10.69 -14.26
C GLY A 449 2.63 -9.26 -14.82
N ASP A 450 3.59 -8.43 -14.38
CA ASP A 450 3.79 -7.08 -14.90
C ASP A 450 4.91 -7.11 -15.96
N ILE A 451 4.73 -6.36 -17.03
CA ILE A 451 5.72 -6.17 -18.11
C ILE A 451 6.55 -4.94 -17.79
N ALA A 452 7.86 -5.09 -17.84
CA ALA A 452 8.79 -4.03 -17.53
C ALA A 452 10.04 -4.11 -18.41
N SER A 453 10.83 -3.04 -18.45
CA SER A 453 12.19 -3.01 -18.99
C SER A 453 13.14 -2.39 -17.98
N ILE A 454 14.43 -2.71 -18.09
CA ILE A 454 15.50 -2.13 -17.26
C ILE A 454 16.52 -1.51 -18.23
N ASP A 455 16.94 -0.28 -17.95
CA ASP A 455 17.97 0.41 -18.74
C ASP A 455 19.39 0.16 -18.20
N GLU A 456 20.39 0.73 -18.89
CA GLU A 456 21.82 0.61 -18.55
C GLU A 456 22.17 1.24 -17.21
N GLN A 457 21.35 2.17 -16.72
CA GLN A 457 21.52 2.84 -15.43
C GLN A 457 20.78 2.13 -14.30
N GLY A 458 20.05 1.02 -14.61
CA GLY A 458 19.30 0.22 -13.65
C GLY A 458 17.93 0.80 -13.29
N PHE A 459 17.43 1.79 -14.04
CA PHE A 459 16.07 2.26 -13.88
C PHE A 459 15.10 1.27 -14.50
N CYS A 460 14.02 1.01 -13.78
CA CYS A 460 12.93 0.14 -14.22
C CYS A 460 11.76 1.00 -14.74
N LYS A 461 11.26 0.66 -15.91
CA LYS A 461 10.04 1.22 -16.50
C LYS A 461 8.97 0.14 -16.54
N ILE A 462 7.81 0.38 -15.92
CA ILE A 462 6.66 -0.51 -16.01
C ILE A 462 5.89 -0.17 -17.28
N VAL A 463 5.75 -1.15 -18.16
CA VAL A 463 5.10 -0.99 -19.46
C VAL A 463 3.60 -1.35 -19.39
N GLY A 464 3.23 -2.25 -18.45
CA GLY A 464 1.84 -2.65 -18.26
C GLY A 464 1.72 -4.02 -17.59
N ARG A 465 0.52 -4.60 -17.64
CA ARG A 465 0.29 -5.97 -17.20
C ARG A 465 0.20 -6.91 -18.37
N SER A 466 0.78 -8.10 -18.23
CA SER A 466 0.73 -9.13 -19.28
C SER A 466 -0.70 -9.45 -19.73
N LYS A 467 -1.63 -9.51 -18.78
CA LYS A 467 -3.06 -9.78 -19.03
C LYS A 467 -3.87 -8.60 -19.57
N ASP A 468 -3.37 -7.37 -19.41
CA ASP A 468 -4.02 -6.15 -19.92
C ASP A 468 -3.42 -5.74 -21.29
N MET A 469 -2.37 -6.44 -21.73
CA MET A 469 -1.77 -6.28 -23.05
C MET A 469 -2.80 -6.62 -24.12
N ILE A 470 -2.96 -5.74 -25.08
CA ILE A 470 -3.90 -5.91 -26.21
C ILE A 470 -3.14 -6.61 -27.34
N ILE A 471 -3.68 -7.75 -27.79
CA ILE A 471 -3.11 -8.49 -28.92
C ILE A 471 -3.97 -8.19 -30.16
N ARG A 472 -3.53 -7.22 -30.95
CA ARG A 472 -4.23 -6.75 -32.13
C ARG A 472 -3.55 -7.26 -33.41
N GLY A 473 -4.14 -8.24 -34.05
CA GLY A 473 -3.62 -8.79 -35.31
C GLY A 473 -2.21 -9.33 -35.21
N GLY A 474 -1.81 -9.84 -34.02
CA GLY A 474 -0.47 -10.34 -33.73
C GLY A 474 0.50 -9.30 -33.15
N GLU A 475 0.10 -8.03 -33.11
CA GLU A 475 0.89 -6.96 -32.50
C GLU A 475 0.56 -6.82 -31.00
N ASN A 476 1.60 -6.76 -30.16
CA ASN A 476 1.47 -6.52 -28.73
C ASN A 476 1.40 -5.02 -28.44
N ILE A 477 0.27 -4.56 -27.90
CA ILE A 477 0.05 -3.14 -27.59
C ILE A 477 -0.14 -3.02 -26.08
N TYR A 478 0.66 -2.17 -25.46
CA TYR A 478 0.60 -1.93 -24.03
C TYR A 478 -0.26 -0.71 -23.74
N PRO A 479 -1.39 -0.86 -23.01
CA PRO A 479 -2.29 0.25 -22.71
C PRO A 479 -1.60 1.47 -22.11
N ALA A 480 -0.64 1.29 -21.21
CA ALA A 480 0.04 2.38 -20.54
C ALA A 480 0.77 3.32 -21.52
N GLU A 481 1.37 2.79 -22.59
CA GLU A 481 2.02 3.60 -23.63
C GLU A 481 1.04 4.57 -24.29
N LEU A 482 -0.17 4.09 -24.56
CA LEU A 482 -1.23 4.91 -25.16
C LEU A 482 -1.84 5.88 -24.13
N GLU A 483 -2.00 5.45 -22.89
CA GLU A 483 -2.46 6.29 -21.80
C GLU A 483 -1.52 7.47 -21.59
N ASP A 484 -0.21 7.22 -21.51
CA ASP A 484 0.82 8.26 -21.41
C ASP A 484 0.77 9.21 -22.59
N PHE A 485 0.63 8.68 -23.82
CA PHE A 485 0.50 9.50 -25.02
C PHE A 485 -0.73 10.40 -24.97
N PHE A 486 -1.90 9.87 -24.60
CA PHE A 486 -3.13 10.68 -24.53
C PHE A 486 -3.13 11.69 -23.39
N HIS A 487 -2.40 11.48 -22.31
CA HIS A 487 -2.20 12.48 -21.27
C HIS A 487 -1.48 13.74 -21.75
N THR A 488 -0.78 13.68 -22.90
CA THR A 488 -0.19 14.87 -23.55
C THR A 488 -1.22 15.72 -24.32
N HIS A 489 -2.44 15.21 -24.50
CA HIS A 489 -3.50 15.98 -25.19
C HIS A 489 -4.07 17.06 -24.27
N PRO A 490 -4.19 18.34 -24.72
CA PRO A 490 -4.52 19.47 -23.85
C PRO A 490 -5.88 19.35 -23.16
N GLN A 491 -6.86 18.69 -23.79
CA GLN A 491 -8.22 18.57 -23.30
C GLN A 491 -8.48 17.30 -22.49
N VAL A 492 -7.54 16.33 -22.48
CA VAL A 492 -7.68 15.08 -21.74
C VAL A 492 -7.33 15.30 -20.27
N GLN A 493 -8.23 14.92 -19.38
CA GLN A 493 -8.00 14.87 -17.93
C GLN A 493 -7.46 13.51 -17.51
N GLU A 494 -8.09 12.44 -18.00
CA GLU A 494 -7.72 11.06 -17.67
C GLU A 494 -8.13 10.15 -18.83
N VAL A 495 -7.36 9.09 -19.04
CA VAL A 495 -7.63 8.10 -20.07
C VAL A 495 -7.30 6.70 -19.57
N GLN A 496 -8.13 5.75 -19.97
CA GLN A 496 -7.88 4.32 -19.78
C GLN A 496 -8.06 3.60 -21.10
N VAL A 497 -7.07 2.76 -21.41
CA VAL A 497 -7.10 1.98 -22.65
C VAL A 497 -7.31 0.51 -22.31
N VAL A 498 -8.27 -0.10 -23.03
CA VAL A 498 -8.61 -1.53 -22.89
C VAL A 498 -8.72 -2.18 -24.25
N GLY A 499 -8.37 -3.47 -24.32
CA GLY A 499 -8.69 -4.32 -25.48
C GLY A 499 -10.16 -4.73 -25.43
N VAL A 500 -10.86 -4.57 -26.53
CA VAL A 500 -12.22 -5.09 -26.71
C VAL A 500 -12.21 -6.13 -27.82
N LYS A 501 -13.15 -7.10 -27.78
CA LYS A 501 -13.20 -8.19 -28.76
C LYS A 501 -13.39 -7.67 -30.18
N ASP A 502 -12.65 -8.22 -31.12
CA ASP A 502 -12.82 -8.00 -32.55
C ASP A 502 -12.69 -9.31 -33.31
N HIS A 503 -13.64 -9.55 -34.22
CA HIS A 503 -13.73 -10.82 -34.95
C HIS A 503 -12.54 -11.06 -35.91
N ARG A 504 -11.93 -9.99 -36.43
CA ARG A 504 -10.84 -10.05 -37.39
C ARG A 504 -9.47 -9.96 -36.75
N MET A 505 -9.31 -9.03 -35.80
CA MET A 505 -8.02 -8.69 -35.21
C MET A 505 -7.76 -9.42 -33.87
N GLY A 506 -8.76 -10.19 -33.39
CA GLY A 506 -8.76 -10.77 -32.04
C GLY A 506 -9.20 -9.74 -31.00
N GLU A 507 -8.43 -8.67 -30.89
CA GLU A 507 -8.77 -7.50 -30.06
C GLU A 507 -8.60 -6.20 -30.85
N GLU A 508 -9.36 -5.19 -30.46
CA GLU A 508 -9.22 -3.80 -30.92
C GLU A 508 -9.03 -2.85 -29.74
N ILE A 509 -8.39 -1.74 -30.00
CA ILE A 509 -8.08 -0.73 -28.97
C ILE A 509 -9.32 0.13 -28.73
N CYS A 510 -9.75 0.23 -27.48
CA CYS A 510 -10.76 1.16 -27.01
C CYS A 510 -10.13 2.13 -25.99
N ALA A 511 -10.10 3.42 -26.34
CA ALA A 511 -9.67 4.50 -25.47
C ALA A 511 -10.89 5.10 -24.76
N CYS A 512 -10.96 4.97 -23.45
CA CYS A 512 -11.99 5.57 -22.61
C CYS A 512 -11.43 6.88 -22.03
N ILE A 513 -11.96 8.02 -22.46
CA ILE A 513 -11.38 9.34 -22.20
C ILE A 513 -12.32 10.17 -21.33
N ARG A 514 -11.79 10.73 -20.24
CA ARG A 514 -12.42 11.77 -19.45
C ARG A 514 -11.79 13.12 -19.80
N LEU A 515 -12.61 14.07 -20.22
CA LEU A 515 -12.17 15.41 -20.57
C LEU A 515 -12.06 16.31 -19.34
N LYS A 516 -11.25 17.35 -19.44
CA LYS A 516 -11.19 18.43 -18.45
C LYS A 516 -12.53 19.15 -18.38
N SER A 517 -12.86 19.70 -17.23
CA SER A 517 -14.13 20.41 -17.02
C SER A 517 -14.28 21.58 -18.02
N GLY A 518 -15.39 21.59 -18.76
CA GLY A 518 -15.68 22.62 -19.76
C GLY A 518 -15.06 22.40 -21.14
N GLU A 519 -14.20 21.37 -21.28
CA GLU A 519 -13.60 21.03 -22.58
C GLU A 519 -14.50 20.08 -23.39
N THR A 520 -14.42 20.19 -24.71
CA THR A 520 -15.14 19.32 -25.66
C THR A 520 -14.20 18.95 -26.81
N THR A 521 -14.24 17.71 -27.26
CA THR A 521 -13.52 17.22 -28.45
C THR A 521 -14.28 16.06 -29.06
N THR A 522 -13.93 15.69 -30.28
CA THR A 522 -14.58 14.60 -31.04
C THR A 522 -13.64 13.40 -31.19
N GLU A 523 -14.19 12.25 -31.54
CA GLU A 523 -13.38 11.06 -31.87
C GLU A 523 -12.40 11.34 -33.01
N GLU A 524 -12.85 12.08 -34.02
CA GLU A 524 -12.07 12.44 -35.21
C GLU A 524 -10.87 13.30 -34.84
N GLU A 525 -11.02 14.25 -33.92
CA GLU A 525 -9.95 15.11 -33.43
C GLU A 525 -8.93 14.32 -32.63
N ILE A 526 -9.38 13.43 -31.73
CA ILE A 526 -8.49 12.52 -30.99
C ILE A 526 -7.74 11.58 -31.95
N LYS A 527 -8.40 11.00 -32.96
CA LYS A 527 -7.75 10.17 -33.98
C LYS A 527 -6.78 10.98 -34.85
N ALA A 528 -7.11 12.21 -35.16
CA ALA A 528 -6.24 13.12 -35.88
C ALA A 528 -4.97 13.47 -35.06
N PHE A 529 -5.14 13.67 -33.76
CA PHE A 529 -3.99 13.88 -32.84
C PHE A 529 -2.99 12.73 -32.84
N CYS A 530 -3.45 11.49 -33.05
CA CYS A 530 -2.60 10.29 -33.12
C CYS A 530 -1.76 10.23 -34.42
N LYS A 531 -2.27 10.77 -35.54
CA LYS A 531 -1.65 10.63 -36.85
C LYS A 531 -0.24 11.23 -36.88
N GLY A 532 0.73 10.43 -37.33
CA GLY A 532 2.14 10.84 -37.44
C GLY A 532 2.89 10.93 -36.10
N LYS A 533 2.21 10.70 -34.95
CA LYS A 533 2.82 10.72 -33.63
C LYS A 533 2.98 9.31 -33.02
N ILE A 534 2.07 8.41 -33.33
CA ILE A 534 2.15 6.99 -32.94
C ILE A 534 1.94 6.09 -34.16
N SER A 535 2.38 4.84 -34.06
CA SER A 535 2.23 3.85 -35.13
C SER A 535 0.74 3.64 -35.44
N HIS A 536 0.42 3.45 -36.71
CA HIS A 536 -0.97 3.37 -37.17
C HIS A 536 -1.77 2.24 -36.50
N PHE A 537 -1.11 1.11 -36.18
CA PHE A 537 -1.75 -0.03 -35.51
C PHE A 537 -2.04 0.24 -34.02
N LYS A 538 -1.47 1.31 -33.43
CA LYS A 538 -1.73 1.77 -32.07
C LYS A 538 -2.86 2.80 -31.97
N ILE A 539 -3.34 3.32 -33.11
CA ILE A 539 -4.46 4.28 -33.11
C ILE A 539 -5.74 3.56 -32.68
N PRO A 540 -6.44 4.04 -31.62
CA PRO A 540 -7.66 3.40 -31.16
C PRO A 540 -8.72 3.35 -32.25
N ARG A 541 -9.33 2.18 -32.42
CA ARG A 541 -10.51 2.04 -33.26
C ARG A 541 -11.72 2.70 -32.61
N TYR A 542 -11.86 2.50 -31.29
CA TYR A 542 -12.96 3.04 -30.51
C TYR A 542 -12.44 4.11 -29.55
N ILE A 543 -13.13 5.24 -29.50
CA ILE A 543 -12.92 6.31 -28.52
C ILE A 543 -14.25 6.54 -27.84
N VAL A 544 -14.29 6.40 -26.52
CA VAL A 544 -15.51 6.57 -25.72
C VAL A 544 -15.25 7.62 -24.66
N PHE A 545 -16.04 8.70 -24.67
CA PHE A 545 -15.98 9.69 -23.61
C PHE A 545 -16.76 9.21 -22.39
N VAL A 546 -16.12 9.24 -21.22
CA VAL A 546 -16.68 8.74 -19.96
C VAL A 546 -16.60 9.81 -18.88
N ASN A 547 -17.53 9.75 -17.92
CA ASN A 547 -17.48 10.62 -16.75
C ASN A 547 -16.69 10.00 -15.62
N ASP A 548 -16.80 8.68 -15.44
CA ASP A 548 -16.22 7.93 -14.34
C ASP A 548 -15.66 6.58 -14.80
N TYR A 549 -14.76 6.03 -13.97
CA TYR A 549 -14.20 4.69 -14.17
C TYR A 549 -14.61 3.75 -13.05
N PRO A 550 -14.75 2.44 -13.31
CA PRO A 550 -14.95 1.44 -12.25
C PRO A 550 -13.67 1.33 -11.39
N LEU A 551 -13.79 1.69 -10.12
CA LEU A 551 -12.68 1.69 -9.18
C LEU A 551 -12.79 0.55 -8.17
N THR A 552 -11.63 0.10 -7.66
CA THR A 552 -11.56 -0.69 -6.44
C THR A 552 -11.75 0.24 -5.23
N VAL A 553 -11.94 -0.35 -4.04
CA VAL A 553 -12.03 0.40 -2.78
C VAL A 553 -10.76 1.23 -2.50
N SER A 554 -9.61 0.76 -2.99
CA SER A 554 -8.33 1.46 -2.88
C SER A 554 -8.10 2.54 -3.96
N GLY A 555 -9.11 2.83 -4.80
CA GLY A 555 -9.03 3.83 -5.86
C GLY A 555 -8.31 3.36 -7.14
N LYS A 556 -8.05 2.05 -7.30
CA LYS A 556 -7.44 1.51 -8.52
C LYS A 556 -8.50 1.21 -9.57
N ILE A 557 -8.20 1.51 -10.83
CA ILE A 557 -9.10 1.24 -11.96
C ILE A 557 -9.20 -0.27 -12.22
N GLN A 558 -10.43 -0.74 -12.36
CA GLN A 558 -10.75 -2.12 -12.67
C GLN A 558 -10.91 -2.30 -14.18
N LYS A 559 -9.77 -2.43 -14.91
CA LYS A 559 -9.78 -2.52 -16.38
C LYS A 559 -10.66 -3.65 -16.92
N PHE A 560 -10.76 -4.78 -16.22
CA PHE A 560 -11.63 -5.86 -16.65
C PHE A 560 -13.12 -5.47 -16.65
N LYS A 561 -13.58 -4.74 -15.63
CA LYS A 561 -14.95 -4.20 -15.61
C LYS A 561 -15.17 -3.11 -16.67
N LEU A 562 -14.14 -2.26 -16.86
CA LEU A 562 -14.18 -1.25 -17.91
C LEU A 562 -14.29 -1.91 -19.30
N ARG A 563 -13.51 -2.96 -19.56
CA ARG A 563 -13.58 -3.76 -20.77
C ARG A 563 -15.00 -4.32 -20.98
N GLU A 564 -15.59 -4.98 -19.98
CA GLU A 564 -16.96 -5.51 -20.05
C GLU A 564 -18.01 -4.43 -20.29
N GLN A 565 -17.83 -3.24 -19.70
CA GLN A 565 -18.71 -2.10 -19.91
C GLN A 565 -18.61 -1.60 -21.36
N MET A 566 -17.40 -1.50 -21.91
CA MET A 566 -17.16 -1.05 -23.28
C MET A 566 -17.64 -2.07 -24.31
N GLU A 567 -17.40 -3.36 -24.11
CA GLU A 567 -17.94 -4.41 -25.00
C GLU A 567 -19.48 -4.36 -25.04
N ARG A 568 -20.16 -4.14 -23.92
CA ARG A 568 -21.62 -3.94 -23.87
C ARG A 568 -22.06 -2.64 -24.55
N HIS A 569 -21.36 -1.53 -24.29
CA HIS A 569 -21.67 -0.23 -24.88
C HIS A 569 -21.53 -0.24 -26.40
N LEU A 570 -20.48 -0.87 -26.92
CA LEU A 570 -20.17 -1.01 -28.34
C LEU A 570 -20.93 -2.16 -29.02
N LYS A 571 -21.66 -2.96 -28.23
CA LYS A 571 -22.42 -4.16 -28.71
C LYS A 571 -21.52 -5.18 -29.43
N LEU A 572 -20.35 -5.43 -28.85
CA LEU A 572 -19.33 -6.38 -29.35
C LEU A 572 -19.51 -7.79 -28.75
#